data_d1365702555118bb1e3a4bcb33bb0906
#
_entry.id   d1365702555118bb1e3a4bcb33bb0906
#
_cell.length_a   1.000
_cell.length_b   1.000
_cell.length_c   1.000
_cell.angle_alpha   90.00
_cell.angle_beta   90.00
_cell.angle_gamma   90.00
#
_symmetry.space_group_name_H-M   'P 1'
#
loop_
_entity.id
_entity.type
_entity.pdbx_description
1 polymer ?
#
loop_
_entity_poly.entity_id
_entity_poly.type
_entity_poly.pdbx_seq_one_letter_code
_entity_poly.pdbx_strand_id
1 'polypeptide(L)'
;MIRQARPRPEDRFDIAKLVYMVWDDMELELVKHLPKDMVLDAIEKSCVDATYRTFYQHILVYEVENKVAGCIISYSGENELKYEKAWELLDLPEEIKQYGTPLPVKEAKDDEYYIETIATFAAYRGRGIATKLLTSLLESNTHVKWSLNCDINNEAALKLYKKVGFISDGQIELYKHMYHHLIVK
;
A
#
# COMPACT_ATOMS: atom_id res chain seq x y z
N MET A 1 -6.10 -17.18 -5.79
CA MET A 1 -7.45 -16.57 -5.85
C MET A 1 -7.38 -15.15 -5.29
N ILE A 2 -8.09 -14.18 -5.91
CA ILE A 2 -8.18 -12.81 -5.38
C ILE A 2 -9.42 -12.69 -4.50
N ARG A 3 -9.29 -12.03 -3.36
CA ARG A 3 -10.38 -11.73 -2.43
C ARG A 3 -10.10 -10.50 -1.59
N GLN A 4 -11.13 -9.98 -0.95
CA GLN A 4 -10.99 -8.97 0.10
C GLN A 4 -10.17 -9.53 1.28
N ALA A 5 -9.31 -8.72 1.87
CA ALA A 5 -8.64 -9.07 3.12
C ALA A 5 -9.67 -9.25 4.25
N ARG A 6 -9.33 -10.09 5.24
CA ARG A 6 -10.18 -10.39 6.40
C ARG A 6 -9.51 -9.90 7.68
N PRO A 7 -10.28 -9.52 8.71
CA PRO A 7 -9.73 -9.04 9.97
C PRO A 7 -9.15 -10.17 10.87
N ARG A 8 -8.74 -11.29 10.27
CA ARG A 8 -8.19 -12.44 10.98
C ARG A 8 -6.66 -12.35 11.11
N PRO A 9 -6.06 -12.95 12.16
CA PRO A 9 -4.63 -12.85 12.43
C PRO A 9 -3.75 -13.26 11.24
N GLU A 10 -4.10 -14.33 10.53
CA GLU A 10 -3.31 -14.86 9.41
C GLU A 10 -3.18 -13.83 8.27
N ASP A 11 -4.29 -13.16 7.90
CA ASP A 11 -4.25 -12.13 6.87
C ASP A 11 -3.45 -10.91 7.35
N ARG A 12 -3.71 -10.42 8.59
CA ARG A 12 -3.04 -9.24 9.14
C ARG A 12 -1.53 -9.39 9.21
N PHE A 13 -1.07 -10.55 9.68
CA PHE A 13 0.34 -10.85 9.82
C PHE A 13 1.08 -10.84 8.47
N ASP A 14 0.50 -11.47 7.44
CA ASP A 14 1.10 -11.47 6.11
C ASP A 14 1.01 -10.09 5.44
N ILE A 15 -0.11 -9.37 5.61
CA ILE A 15 -0.26 -8.00 5.12
C ILE A 15 0.77 -7.07 5.77
N ALA A 16 0.95 -7.15 7.10
CA ALA A 16 1.93 -6.33 7.81
C ALA A 16 3.34 -6.52 7.27
N LYS A 17 3.74 -7.75 6.97
CA LYS A 17 5.04 -8.02 6.34
C LYS A 17 5.17 -7.42 4.95
N LEU A 18 4.11 -7.49 4.13
CA LEU A 18 4.10 -6.91 2.79
C LEU A 18 4.18 -5.38 2.84
N VAL A 19 3.44 -4.76 3.74
CA VAL A 19 3.50 -3.30 3.97
C VAL A 19 4.86 -2.89 4.50
N TYR A 20 5.40 -3.62 5.48
CA TYR A 20 6.73 -3.36 6.02
C TYR A 20 7.81 -3.37 4.93
N MET A 21 7.75 -4.32 4.00
CA MET A 21 8.69 -4.36 2.86
C MET A 21 8.65 -3.08 2.04
N VAL A 22 7.47 -2.53 1.78
CA VAL A 22 7.32 -1.28 1.03
C VAL A 22 7.83 -0.09 1.84
N TRP A 23 7.53 -0.01 3.13
CA TRP A 23 8.03 1.05 4.01
C TRP A 23 9.55 1.02 4.19
N ASP A 24 10.15 -0.17 4.17
CA ASP A 24 11.60 -0.36 4.19
C ASP A 24 12.25 0.13 2.88
N ASP A 25 11.67 -0.21 1.73
CA ASP A 25 12.09 0.30 0.42
C ASP A 25 11.95 1.84 0.31
N MET A 26 10.94 2.42 0.97
CA MET A 26 10.74 3.87 1.08
C MET A 26 11.68 4.53 2.09
N GLU A 27 12.44 3.77 2.84
CA GLU A 27 13.36 4.23 3.88
C GLU A 27 12.68 5.12 4.95
N LEU A 28 11.47 4.75 5.39
CA LEU A 28 10.75 5.50 6.43
C LEU A 28 11.51 5.51 7.75
N GLU A 29 11.55 6.66 8.42
CA GLU A 29 12.34 6.86 9.63
C GLU A 29 11.98 5.88 10.77
N LEU A 30 10.69 5.57 10.97
CA LEU A 30 10.27 4.60 11.97
C LEU A 30 10.80 3.18 11.66
N VAL A 31 10.91 2.80 10.37
CA VAL A 31 11.45 1.50 9.96
C VAL A 31 12.95 1.42 10.17
N LYS A 32 13.68 2.53 9.92
CA LYS A 32 15.12 2.58 10.11
C LYS A 32 15.55 2.50 11.57
N HIS A 33 14.75 3.06 12.48
CA HIS A 33 15.17 3.31 13.86
C HIS A 33 14.50 2.44 14.91
N LEU A 34 13.37 1.80 14.58
CA LEU A 34 12.63 0.96 15.52
C LEU A 34 12.83 -0.54 15.25
N PRO A 35 12.72 -1.39 16.29
CA PRO A 35 12.73 -2.84 16.12
C PRO A 35 11.62 -3.28 15.13
N LYS A 36 11.99 -4.17 14.21
CA LYS A 36 11.07 -4.66 13.17
C LYS A 36 9.76 -5.20 13.72
N ASP A 37 9.82 -5.99 14.80
CA ASP A 37 8.62 -6.60 15.39
C ASP A 37 7.67 -5.53 15.93
N MET A 38 8.19 -4.45 16.51
CA MET A 38 7.39 -3.32 16.99
C MET A 38 6.63 -2.63 15.84
N VAL A 39 7.30 -2.42 14.70
CA VAL A 39 6.66 -1.82 13.52
C VAL A 39 5.64 -2.77 12.90
N LEU A 40 5.94 -4.07 12.82
CA LEU A 40 5.00 -5.08 12.34
C LEU A 40 3.73 -5.13 13.19
N ASP A 41 3.85 -5.13 14.52
CA ASP A 41 2.71 -5.11 15.44
C ASP A 41 1.83 -3.86 15.23
N ALA A 42 2.45 -2.70 15.00
CA ALA A 42 1.72 -1.47 14.72
C ALA A 42 0.97 -1.55 13.39
N ILE A 43 1.58 -2.11 12.34
CA ILE A 43 0.91 -2.32 11.05
C ILE A 43 -0.24 -3.33 11.19
N GLU A 44 -0.07 -4.42 11.95
CA GLU A 44 -1.15 -5.38 12.21
C GLU A 44 -2.36 -4.71 12.88
N LYS A 45 -2.12 -3.88 13.91
CA LYS A 45 -3.18 -3.10 14.57
C LYS A 45 -3.87 -2.16 13.59
N SER A 46 -3.12 -1.48 12.73
CA SER A 46 -3.67 -0.57 11.73
C SER A 46 -4.59 -1.24 10.70
N CYS A 47 -4.50 -2.56 10.55
CA CYS A 47 -5.39 -3.30 9.66
C CYS A 47 -6.82 -3.46 10.23
N VAL A 48 -7.03 -3.28 11.53
CA VAL A 48 -8.32 -3.62 12.18
C VAL A 48 -8.81 -2.61 13.23
N ASP A 49 -7.90 -1.95 13.96
CA ASP A 49 -8.29 -1.16 15.14
C ASP A 49 -8.70 0.29 14.80
N ALA A 50 -8.36 0.76 13.61
CA ALA A 50 -8.78 2.07 13.09
C ALA A 50 -8.88 2.02 11.56
N THR A 51 -9.66 2.95 10.98
CA THR A 51 -9.76 3.08 9.51
C THR A 51 -8.55 3.85 8.97
N TYR A 52 -7.38 3.27 9.17
CA TYR A 52 -6.11 3.74 8.61
C TYR A 52 -5.98 3.31 7.13
N ARG A 53 -4.98 3.77 6.42
CA ARG A 53 -4.71 3.41 5.01
C ARG A 53 -4.70 1.89 4.79
N THR A 54 -4.11 1.12 5.72
CA THR A 54 -4.01 -0.34 5.69
C THR A 54 -5.22 -1.07 6.26
N PHE A 55 -6.34 -0.38 6.52
CA PHE A 55 -7.54 -1.04 7.02
C PHE A 55 -7.99 -2.15 6.07
N TYR A 56 -8.32 -3.32 6.60
CA TYR A 56 -8.55 -4.53 5.79
C TYR A 56 -9.56 -4.35 4.64
N GLN A 57 -10.53 -3.43 4.78
CA GLN A 57 -11.50 -3.12 3.73
C GLN A 57 -10.89 -2.37 2.53
N HIS A 58 -9.70 -1.80 2.67
CA HIS A 58 -8.96 -1.16 1.57
C HIS A 58 -8.08 -2.14 0.80
N ILE A 59 -8.04 -3.43 1.19
CA ILE A 59 -7.01 -4.37 0.75
C ILE A 59 -7.63 -5.55 0.00
N LEU A 60 -7.22 -5.76 -1.25
CA LEU A 60 -7.37 -7.04 -1.92
C LEU A 60 -6.10 -7.87 -1.74
N VAL A 61 -6.27 -9.17 -1.49
CA VAL A 61 -5.17 -10.11 -1.37
C VAL A 61 -5.24 -11.17 -2.47
N TYR A 62 -4.06 -11.64 -2.90
CA TYR A 62 -3.94 -12.84 -3.69
C TYR A 62 -3.57 -14.00 -2.78
N GLU A 63 -4.47 -14.97 -2.69
CA GLU A 63 -4.32 -16.15 -1.82
C GLU A 63 -3.81 -17.36 -2.60
N VAL A 64 -2.82 -18.05 -2.06
CA VAL A 64 -2.28 -19.32 -2.53
C VAL A 64 -2.24 -20.27 -1.34
N GLU A 65 -2.87 -21.43 -1.43
CA GLU A 65 -2.88 -22.47 -0.37
C GLU A 65 -3.24 -21.90 1.02
N ASN A 66 -4.28 -21.06 1.06
CA ASN A 66 -4.77 -20.37 2.26
C ASN A 66 -3.80 -19.34 2.90
N LYS A 67 -2.72 -18.95 2.19
CA LYS A 67 -1.78 -17.92 2.61
C LYS A 67 -1.87 -16.71 1.69
N VAL A 68 -1.68 -15.53 2.24
CA VAL A 68 -1.54 -14.30 1.45
C VAL A 68 -0.21 -14.31 0.74
N ALA A 69 -0.23 -14.34 -0.59
CA ALA A 69 0.97 -14.30 -1.44
C ALA A 69 1.35 -12.88 -1.87
N GLY A 70 0.38 -11.98 -1.92
CA GLY A 70 0.55 -10.58 -2.25
C GLY A 70 -0.71 -9.79 -1.95
N CYS A 71 -0.60 -8.46 -1.92
CA CYS A 71 -1.72 -7.55 -1.67
C CYS A 71 -1.65 -6.30 -2.55
N ILE A 72 -2.81 -5.65 -2.69
CA ILE A 72 -2.96 -4.30 -3.24
C ILE A 72 -3.84 -3.50 -2.28
N ILE A 73 -3.40 -2.28 -1.95
CA ILE A 73 -4.08 -1.35 -1.05
C ILE A 73 -4.51 -0.14 -1.84
N SER A 74 -5.79 0.21 -1.76
CA SER A 74 -6.34 1.34 -2.50
C SER A 74 -7.51 2.00 -1.79
N TYR A 75 -7.66 3.30 -2.00
CA TYR A 75 -8.73 4.12 -1.44
C TYR A 75 -8.88 5.43 -2.23
N SER A 76 -9.97 6.19 -1.95
CA SER A 76 -10.17 7.51 -2.53
C SER A 76 -9.10 8.50 -2.04
N GLY A 77 -8.46 9.22 -2.95
CA GLY A 77 -7.47 10.26 -2.64
C GLY A 77 -8.05 11.39 -1.77
N GLU A 78 -9.35 11.68 -1.89
CA GLU A 78 -10.05 12.63 -1.01
C GLU A 78 -9.95 12.26 0.47
N ASN A 79 -9.95 10.96 0.79
CA ASN A 79 -9.89 10.46 2.16
C ASN A 79 -8.48 10.18 2.67
N GLU A 80 -7.47 10.33 1.85
CA GLU A 80 -6.09 9.94 2.15
C GLU A 80 -5.57 10.49 3.50
N LEU A 81 -5.65 11.80 3.70
CA LEU A 81 -5.17 12.42 4.95
C LEU A 81 -6.05 12.10 6.17
N LYS A 82 -7.34 11.85 5.96
CA LYS A 82 -8.24 11.38 7.01
C LYS A 82 -7.84 9.98 7.48
N TYR A 83 -7.54 9.09 6.54
CA TYR A 83 -7.07 7.75 6.86
C TYR A 83 -5.69 7.78 7.52
N GLU A 84 -4.78 8.64 7.06
CA GLU A 84 -3.48 8.80 7.70
C GLU A 84 -3.60 9.22 9.17
N LYS A 85 -4.46 10.19 9.44
CA LYS A 85 -4.70 10.68 10.80
C LYS A 85 -5.27 9.60 11.73
N ALA A 86 -5.97 8.61 11.20
CA ALA A 86 -6.50 7.51 12.00
C ALA A 86 -5.40 6.66 12.69
N TRP A 87 -4.15 6.75 12.26
CA TRP A 87 -3.01 6.17 12.97
C TRP A 87 -2.91 6.62 14.43
N GLU A 88 -3.26 7.88 14.70
CA GLU A 88 -3.23 8.46 16.05
C GLU A 88 -4.25 7.82 17.02
N LEU A 89 -5.24 7.09 16.49
CA LEU A 89 -6.26 6.37 17.28
C LEU A 89 -5.79 4.99 17.73
N LEU A 90 -4.65 4.51 17.23
CA LEU A 90 -4.11 3.20 17.57
C LEU A 90 -3.45 3.24 18.96
N ASP A 91 -3.65 2.18 19.72
CA ASP A 91 -2.92 1.95 20.98
C ASP A 91 -1.49 1.45 20.68
N LEU A 92 -0.58 2.39 20.53
CA LEU A 92 0.81 2.16 20.14
C LEU A 92 1.78 2.57 21.25
N PRO A 93 2.99 1.94 21.32
CA PRO A 93 4.07 2.38 22.19
C PRO A 93 4.50 3.83 21.92
N GLU A 94 4.97 4.53 22.96
CA GLU A 94 5.47 5.91 22.83
C GLU A 94 6.66 6.02 21.86
N GLU A 95 7.46 4.96 21.75
CA GLU A 95 8.58 4.85 20.80
C GLU A 95 8.12 4.98 19.36
N ILE A 96 6.90 4.52 19.02
CA ILE A 96 6.31 4.72 17.69
C ILE A 96 5.67 6.10 17.58
N LYS A 97 4.90 6.51 18.58
CA LYS A 97 4.15 7.79 18.56
C LYS A 97 5.06 9.00 18.36
N GLN A 98 6.30 8.98 18.84
CA GLN A 98 7.25 10.08 18.65
C GLN A 98 7.62 10.34 17.17
N TYR A 99 7.39 9.38 16.26
CA TYR A 99 7.61 9.55 14.81
C TYR A 99 6.40 10.17 14.11
N GLY A 100 5.29 10.42 14.82
CA GLY A 100 4.04 10.89 14.23
C GLY A 100 3.37 9.79 13.41
N THR A 101 2.69 10.19 12.34
CA THR A 101 2.07 9.24 11.41
C THR A 101 3.07 8.81 10.32
N PRO A 102 2.99 7.56 9.81
CA PRO A 102 4.00 7.03 8.89
C PRO A 102 4.10 7.75 7.54
N LEU A 103 2.97 8.17 6.98
CA LEU A 103 2.87 8.71 5.62
C LEU A 103 2.15 10.07 5.60
N PRO A 104 2.67 11.12 6.27
CA PRO A 104 1.94 12.36 6.48
C PRO A 104 1.80 13.24 5.22
N VAL A 105 2.54 12.94 4.16
CA VAL A 105 2.50 13.70 2.90
C VAL A 105 1.34 13.21 2.04
N LYS A 106 0.60 14.15 1.44
CA LYS A 106 -0.46 13.79 0.49
C LYS A 106 0.16 13.32 -0.84
N GLU A 107 -0.22 12.12 -1.26
CA GLU A 107 0.37 11.42 -2.40
C GLU A 107 -0.53 11.38 -3.62
N ALA A 108 -1.86 11.49 -3.42
CA ALA A 108 -2.87 11.45 -4.47
C ALA A 108 -3.66 12.76 -4.57
N LYS A 109 -4.26 13.01 -5.73
CA LYS A 109 -5.24 14.10 -5.91
C LYS A 109 -6.62 13.65 -5.39
N ASP A 110 -7.47 14.62 -5.01
CA ASP A 110 -8.79 14.32 -4.44
C ASP A 110 -9.74 13.60 -5.41
N ASP A 111 -9.58 13.84 -6.71
CA ASP A 111 -10.38 13.24 -7.78
C ASP A 111 -9.88 11.86 -8.24
N GLU A 112 -8.92 11.28 -7.52
CA GLU A 112 -8.31 10.00 -7.82
C GLU A 112 -8.70 8.91 -6.84
N TYR A 113 -8.75 7.66 -7.33
CA TYR A 113 -8.63 6.46 -6.50
C TYR A 113 -7.17 6.03 -6.50
N TYR A 114 -6.56 6.07 -5.34
CA TYR A 114 -5.12 5.89 -5.17
C TYR A 114 -4.77 4.46 -4.82
N ILE A 115 -3.82 3.92 -5.54
CA ILE A 115 -3.19 2.63 -5.25
C ILE A 115 -1.90 2.92 -4.52
N GLU A 116 -1.92 2.77 -3.19
CA GLU A 116 -0.80 3.07 -2.31
C GLU A 116 0.27 1.97 -2.36
N THR A 117 -0.16 0.72 -2.29
CA THR A 117 0.74 -0.42 -2.14
C THR A 117 0.36 -1.54 -3.09
N ILE A 118 1.34 -2.07 -3.81
CA ILE A 118 1.27 -3.36 -4.51
C ILE A 118 2.50 -4.16 -4.10
N ALA A 119 2.31 -5.25 -3.38
CA ALA A 119 3.42 -6.06 -2.89
C ALA A 119 3.17 -7.55 -3.07
N THR A 120 4.23 -8.30 -3.36
CA THR A 120 4.22 -9.76 -3.50
C THR A 120 5.44 -10.35 -2.79
N PHE A 121 5.25 -11.35 -1.94
CA PHE A 121 6.36 -12.05 -1.31
C PHE A 121 7.32 -12.66 -2.34
N ALA A 122 8.61 -12.64 -2.05
CA ALA A 122 9.67 -13.11 -2.95
C ALA A 122 9.40 -14.52 -3.51
N ALA A 123 8.92 -15.44 -2.66
CA ALA A 123 8.60 -16.82 -3.04
C ALA A 123 7.48 -16.95 -4.09
N TYR A 124 6.69 -15.89 -4.29
CA TYR A 124 5.55 -15.88 -5.23
C TYR A 124 5.76 -14.93 -6.41
N ARG A 125 6.90 -14.23 -6.49
CA ARG A 125 7.23 -13.35 -7.62
C ARG A 125 7.35 -14.12 -8.93
N GLY A 126 7.21 -13.43 -10.06
CA GLY A 126 7.28 -14.04 -11.40
C GLY A 126 6.02 -14.83 -11.81
N ARG A 127 4.99 -14.93 -10.96
CA ARG A 127 3.73 -15.66 -11.23
C ARG A 127 2.58 -14.75 -11.70
N GLY A 128 2.87 -13.48 -11.99
CA GLY A 128 1.89 -12.50 -12.47
C GLY A 128 0.89 -12.03 -11.40
N ILE A 129 1.17 -12.22 -10.10
CA ILE A 129 0.25 -11.88 -9.00
C ILE A 129 -0.04 -10.38 -8.97
N ALA A 130 1.00 -9.52 -9.06
CA ALA A 130 0.80 -8.08 -9.09
C ALA A 130 -0.07 -7.62 -10.27
N THR A 131 0.16 -8.19 -11.46
CA THR A 131 -0.68 -7.92 -12.64
C THR A 131 -2.13 -8.31 -12.42
N LYS A 132 -2.37 -9.51 -11.86
CA LYS A 132 -3.72 -10.01 -11.61
C LYS A 132 -4.45 -9.16 -10.56
N LEU A 133 -3.79 -8.76 -9.48
CA LEU A 133 -4.36 -7.87 -8.46
C LEU A 133 -4.73 -6.53 -9.08
N LEU A 134 -3.81 -5.95 -9.83
CA LEU A 134 -4.00 -4.65 -10.48
C LEU A 134 -5.15 -4.68 -11.48
N THR A 135 -5.18 -5.67 -12.39
CA THR A 135 -6.26 -5.84 -13.37
C THR A 135 -7.61 -6.01 -12.68
N SER A 136 -7.69 -6.89 -11.66
CA SER A 136 -8.91 -7.10 -10.90
C SER A 136 -9.41 -5.83 -10.20
N LEU A 137 -8.49 -5.01 -9.67
CA LEU A 137 -8.85 -3.74 -9.05
C LEU A 137 -9.39 -2.74 -10.07
N LEU A 138 -8.71 -2.56 -11.20
CA LEU A 138 -9.12 -1.63 -12.26
C LEU A 138 -10.48 -2.02 -12.85
N GLU A 139 -10.73 -3.30 -13.05
CA GLU A 139 -12.01 -3.82 -13.54
C GLU A 139 -13.15 -3.66 -12.53
N SER A 140 -12.85 -3.58 -11.23
CA SER A 140 -13.87 -3.44 -10.18
C SER A 140 -14.57 -2.08 -10.20
N ASN A 141 -13.91 -1.04 -10.71
CA ASN A 141 -14.49 0.28 -10.87
C ASN A 141 -13.86 1.04 -12.05
N THR A 142 -14.51 0.94 -13.21
CA THR A 142 -14.06 1.53 -14.48
C THR A 142 -14.45 3.01 -14.65
N HIS A 143 -15.17 3.59 -13.67
CA HIS A 143 -15.66 4.96 -13.76
C HIS A 143 -14.80 5.97 -12.98
N VAL A 144 -13.74 5.51 -12.33
CA VAL A 144 -12.84 6.36 -11.56
C VAL A 144 -11.50 6.52 -12.25
N LYS A 145 -10.81 7.58 -11.93
CA LYS A 145 -9.42 7.78 -12.31
C LYS A 145 -8.52 7.12 -11.28
N TRP A 146 -7.91 6.01 -11.64
CA TRP A 146 -6.93 5.34 -10.79
C TRP A 146 -5.58 6.03 -10.88
N SER A 147 -4.86 6.12 -9.77
CA SER A 147 -3.49 6.63 -9.73
C SER A 147 -2.58 5.80 -8.83
N LEU A 148 -1.29 5.90 -9.07
CA LEU A 148 -0.23 5.38 -8.21
C LEU A 148 1.07 6.17 -8.41
N ASN A 149 1.98 6.07 -7.46
CA ASN A 149 3.32 6.63 -7.57
C ASN A 149 4.35 5.50 -7.71
N CYS A 150 5.17 5.58 -8.76
CA CYS A 150 6.21 4.60 -9.06
C CYS A 150 7.58 5.26 -8.94
N ASP A 151 8.45 4.74 -8.07
CA ASP A 151 9.84 5.23 -7.95
C ASP A 151 10.50 5.25 -9.34
N ILE A 152 11.16 6.37 -9.67
CA ILE A 152 11.79 6.56 -10.99
C ILE A 152 12.84 5.50 -11.31
N ASN A 153 13.44 4.88 -10.29
CA ASN A 153 14.45 3.83 -10.43
C ASN A 153 13.84 2.43 -10.54
N ASN A 154 12.52 2.27 -10.33
CA ASN A 154 11.85 0.98 -10.42
C ASN A 154 11.34 0.70 -11.84
N GLU A 155 12.26 0.44 -12.77
CA GLU A 155 11.95 0.18 -14.17
C GLU A 155 11.01 -1.03 -14.37
N ALA A 156 11.14 -2.06 -13.54
CA ALA A 156 10.32 -3.26 -13.64
C ALA A 156 8.85 -2.95 -13.31
N ALA A 157 8.60 -2.20 -12.25
CA ALA A 157 7.26 -1.75 -11.89
C ALA A 157 6.69 -0.78 -12.94
N LEU A 158 7.50 0.17 -13.42
CA LEU A 158 7.08 1.10 -14.47
C LEU A 158 6.63 0.37 -15.75
N LYS A 159 7.38 -0.65 -16.19
CA LYS A 159 7.00 -1.49 -17.34
C LYS A 159 5.68 -2.22 -17.10
N LEU A 160 5.47 -2.76 -15.88
CA LEU A 160 4.22 -3.41 -15.50
C LEU A 160 3.04 -2.44 -15.59
N TYR A 161 3.15 -1.25 -14.97
CA TYR A 161 2.08 -0.27 -14.96
C TYR A 161 1.72 0.24 -16.35
N LYS A 162 2.72 0.54 -17.20
CA LYS A 162 2.51 0.92 -18.61
C LYS A 162 1.80 -0.19 -19.39
N LYS A 163 2.16 -1.45 -19.18
CA LYS A 163 1.51 -2.60 -19.84
C LYS A 163 0.03 -2.73 -19.47
N VAL A 164 -0.34 -2.33 -18.26
CA VAL A 164 -1.74 -2.36 -17.77
C VAL A 164 -2.52 -1.11 -18.18
N GLY A 165 -1.87 -0.11 -18.80
CA GLY A 165 -2.52 1.06 -19.35
C GLY A 165 -2.26 2.37 -18.61
N PHE A 166 -1.44 2.37 -17.57
CA PHE A 166 -1.07 3.61 -16.88
C PHE A 166 -0.20 4.50 -17.76
N ILE A 167 -0.46 5.80 -17.72
CA ILE A 167 0.32 6.86 -18.37
C ILE A 167 0.86 7.84 -17.33
N SER A 168 1.95 8.54 -17.67
CA SER A 168 2.54 9.53 -16.77
C SER A 168 1.68 10.79 -16.71
N ASP A 169 1.43 11.28 -15.49
CA ASP A 169 0.79 12.57 -15.17
C ASP A 169 1.76 13.47 -14.38
N GLY A 170 3.06 13.36 -14.63
CA GLY A 170 4.11 14.14 -14.00
C GLY A 170 4.96 13.36 -13.00
N GLN A 171 5.68 14.11 -12.19
CA GLN A 171 6.53 13.56 -11.12
C GLN A 171 6.21 14.24 -9.80
N ILE A 172 6.45 13.53 -8.71
CA ILE A 172 6.27 13.99 -7.35
C ILE A 172 7.45 13.55 -6.48
N GLU A 173 7.93 14.43 -5.59
CA GLU A 173 8.88 14.04 -4.56
C GLU A 173 8.14 13.63 -3.28
N LEU A 174 8.40 12.42 -2.81
CA LEU A 174 7.84 11.85 -1.58
C LEU A 174 8.98 11.23 -0.77
N TYR A 175 9.08 11.58 0.51
CA TYR A 175 10.04 10.95 1.45
C TYR A 175 11.48 10.93 0.92
N LYS A 176 11.93 12.03 0.30
CA LYS A 176 13.26 12.20 -0.32
C LYS A 176 13.52 11.33 -1.57
N HIS A 177 12.49 10.71 -2.14
CA HIS A 177 12.56 9.97 -3.39
C HIS A 177 11.70 10.64 -4.46
N MET A 178 12.11 10.51 -5.72
CA MET A 178 11.32 10.95 -6.87
C MET A 178 10.46 9.82 -7.42
N TYR A 179 9.22 10.12 -7.72
CA TYR A 179 8.25 9.17 -8.27
C TYR A 179 7.63 9.70 -9.55
N HIS A 180 7.36 8.81 -10.49
CA HIS A 180 6.38 9.08 -11.55
C HIS A 180 4.99 8.99 -10.96
N HIS A 181 4.19 10.05 -11.10
CA HIS A 181 2.76 9.98 -10.84
C HIS A 181 2.08 9.39 -12.07
N LEU A 182 1.46 8.23 -11.95
CA LEU A 182 0.85 7.49 -13.04
C LEU A 182 -0.66 7.44 -12.86
N ILE A 183 -1.41 7.60 -13.96
CA ILE A 183 -2.87 7.53 -13.97
C ILE A 183 -3.38 6.59 -15.06
N VAL A 184 -4.58 6.03 -14.84
CA VAL A 184 -5.41 5.33 -15.84
C VAL A 184 -6.88 5.67 -15.61
N LYS A 185 -7.64 5.80 -16.69
CA LYS A 185 -9.08 6.09 -16.70
C LYS A 185 -9.85 4.91 -17.29
#